data_97044bdfce1511308d4061f372809584
#
_entry.id   97044bdfce1511308d4061f372809584
#
_cell.length_a   1.000
_cell.length_b   1.000
_cell.length_c   1.000
_cell.angle_alpha   90.00
_cell.angle_beta   90.00
_cell.angle_gamma   90.00
#
_symmetry.space_group_name_H-M   'P 1'
#
loop_
_entity.id
_entity.type
_entity.pdbx_description
1 polymer ?
#
loop_
_entity_poly.entity_id
_entity_poly.type
_entity_poly.pdbx_seq_one_letter_code
_entity_poly.pdbx_strand_id
1 'polypeptide(L)'
;MRTPLAAGLAALALLAAGCGGTGAEGGTAGGGTFTYALPADPGVLDPAMGVLNVTNTTLSLAYDTLVGIDAQGEIVPALAERWTVEPDKVTFTLRKDATCSDGAPVTPSDVAASVNHITDPDTKSPIYGVLIPTGMKAEADDAAGTVTLSMPKPFSFILETGRAIFVVCGKGVEDRSILARSTSGSGAYRLTEAVPGDHYTFKVRREYAWGAPGTSIKDAPETVVLKIVPNEQTAANLLVSGALNGITLYGPDRTRVEAAPGVTKTITPVANGQFFYHQGEDRPTHDPAVRKALTQAVDLKELAGIASSGTGKPPTGLVLHPRPCQGDTVTGHVPAHDPAAAAAALDAAGWKPGPDGVRVKDGKRLTLRYLYATTRGAGVQAAAEYLATAWGAIGAEVKLNGAIDTKLSESLNTTQDWDVVWLPIGVTLPSQLVGFLSGPAAPKGANFAHLSNKQYQSLVDEASQVPAAEGCDKWLQAESALFEAADMVPVVETTVLEAAKGATYEMVAGMFVTTSIRLTQGAE
;
A
#
# COMPACT_ATOMS: atom_id res chain seq x y z
N MET A 1 73.10 37.10 -11.45
CA MET A 1 74.03 36.11 -12.05
C MET A 1 73.20 34.99 -12.61
N ARG A 2 72.91 35.06 -13.90
CA ARG A 2 73.43 34.22 -15.00
C ARG A 2 73.04 32.75 -14.81
N THR A 3 71.90 32.35 -15.43
CA THR A 3 71.72 31.58 -16.70
C THR A 3 72.67 30.36 -16.91
N PRO A 4 72.38 29.44 -17.83
CA PRO A 4 71.16 28.83 -18.37
C PRO A 4 71.36 27.31 -18.77
N LEU A 5 70.41 26.83 -19.61
CA LEU A 5 70.48 25.72 -20.61
C LEU A 5 70.35 24.25 -20.05
N ALA A 6 69.75 23.29 -20.72
CA ALA A 6 69.37 23.17 -22.14
C ALA A 6 68.30 22.07 -22.29
N ALA A 7 67.54 22.21 -23.29
CA ALA A 7 66.78 21.37 -24.16
C ALA A 7 67.18 19.90 -24.32
N GLY A 8 66.21 19.03 -24.50
CA GLY A 8 66.34 17.66 -24.98
C GLY A 8 65.01 17.21 -25.59
N LEU A 9 64.78 17.51 -26.88
CA LEU A 9 63.79 16.85 -27.72
C LEU A 9 64.26 15.40 -27.98
N ALA A 10 63.34 14.45 -27.78
CA ALA A 10 63.42 13.15 -28.45
C ALA A 10 62.02 12.76 -28.92
N ALA A 11 61.81 12.92 -30.22
CA ALA A 11 60.69 12.35 -30.97
C ALA A 11 61.05 10.90 -31.32
N LEU A 12 60.15 9.95 -31.11
CA LEU A 12 60.12 8.67 -31.81
C LEU A 12 58.67 8.19 -31.94
N ALA A 13 58.15 8.34 -33.14
CA ALA A 13 57.77 7.30 -34.08
C ALA A 13 56.56 6.42 -33.70
N LEU A 14 55.50 6.69 -34.49
CA LEU A 14 54.32 5.84 -34.74
C LEU A 14 54.73 4.41 -35.11
N LEU A 15 54.04 3.45 -34.50
CA LEU A 15 53.75 2.17 -35.12
C LEU A 15 52.25 1.93 -35.08
N ALA A 16 51.62 2.15 -36.20
CA ALA A 16 50.29 1.65 -36.50
C ALA A 16 50.40 0.14 -36.76
N ALA A 17 49.73 -0.65 -35.97
CA ALA A 17 49.38 -2.02 -36.31
C ALA A 17 47.89 -2.14 -36.24
N GLY A 18 47.29 -2.27 -37.39
CA GLY A 18 45.89 -2.40 -37.60
C GLY A 18 45.40 -3.83 -37.46
N CYS A 19 44.10 -3.93 -37.47
CA CYS A 19 43.25 -5.09 -37.79
C CYS A 19 43.11 -6.20 -36.80
N GLY A 20 41.96 -6.17 -36.19
CA GLY A 20 41.30 -7.30 -35.58
C GLY A 20 39.86 -6.88 -35.27
N GLY A 21 39.04 -6.84 -36.33
CA GLY A 21 37.60 -6.78 -36.14
C GLY A 21 37.14 -8.06 -35.48
N THR A 22 36.90 -8.03 -34.19
CA THR A 22 36.07 -9.02 -33.52
C THR A 22 34.69 -8.44 -33.46
N GLY A 23 33.76 -9.12 -34.12
CA GLY A 23 32.35 -8.76 -34.16
C GLY A 23 31.86 -8.43 -32.76
N ALA A 24 31.05 -7.39 -32.66
CA ALA A 24 30.19 -7.20 -31.54
C ALA A 24 29.27 -8.43 -31.47
N GLU A 25 29.65 -9.41 -30.65
CA GLU A 25 28.69 -10.42 -30.19
C GLU A 25 27.57 -9.64 -29.50
N GLY A 26 26.37 -9.78 -30.06
CA GLY A 26 25.17 -9.19 -29.51
C GLY A 26 25.10 -9.56 -28.03
N GLY A 27 25.17 -8.51 -27.19
CA GLY A 27 25.07 -8.67 -25.75
C GLY A 27 23.82 -9.47 -25.43
N THR A 28 24.03 -10.61 -24.77
CA THR A 28 22.93 -11.46 -24.31
C THR A 28 22.00 -10.63 -23.46
N ALA A 29 20.75 -10.50 -23.90
CA ALA A 29 19.67 -9.97 -23.08
C ALA A 29 19.66 -10.75 -21.75
N GLY A 30 19.94 -10.08 -20.62
CA GLY A 30 20.00 -10.73 -19.31
C GLY A 30 21.24 -10.43 -18.46
N GLY A 31 22.18 -9.58 -18.94
CA GLY A 31 23.26 -9.02 -18.13
C GLY A 31 22.92 -7.64 -17.55
N GLY A 32 23.69 -7.16 -16.58
CA GLY A 32 23.62 -5.78 -16.05
C GLY A 32 22.91 -5.67 -14.70
N THR A 33 22.88 -4.42 -14.21
CA THR A 33 22.36 -4.08 -12.87
C THR A 33 21.17 -3.14 -13.00
N PHE A 34 20.05 -3.54 -12.37
CA PHE A 34 18.91 -2.66 -12.13
C PHE A 34 19.04 -2.04 -10.74
N THR A 35 19.02 -0.71 -10.65
CA THR A 35 19.14 0.01 -9.39
C THR A 35 17.85 0.77 -9.08
N TYR A 36 17.27 0.52 -7.91
CA TYR A 36 16.03 1.14 -7.45
C TYR A 36 16.23 1.87 -6.13
N ALA A 37 15.66 3.07 -5.97
CA ALA A 37 15.74 3.81 -4.72
C ALA A 37 14.61 3.44 -3.76
N LEU A 38 14.99 3.05 -2.53
CA LEU A 38 14.07 2.94 -1.40
C LEU A 38 14.11 4.22 -0.57
N PRO A 39 12.95 4.73 -0.08
CA PRO A 39 12.89 5.94 0.74
C PRO A 39 13.37 5.72 2.19
N ALA A 40 13.51 4.48 2.63
CA ALA A 40 13.98 4.12 3.96
C ALA A 40 14.61 2.72 3.96
N ASP A 41 15.33 2.40 5.02
CA ASP A 41 15.84 1.05 5.25
C ASP A 41 14.67 0.07 5.49
N PRO A 42 14.66 -1.13 4.87
CA PRO A 42 13.61 -2.13 5.06
C PRO A 42 13.58 -2.74 6.48
N GLY A 43 14.63 -2.57 7.27
CA GLY A 43 14.74 -3.13 8.61
C GLY A 43 15.00 -4.64 8.62
N VAL A 44 14.24 -5.36 9.42
CA VAL A 44 14.33 -6.83 9.53
C VAL A 44 13.75 -7.49 8.28
N LEU A 45 14.45 -8.49 7.74
CA LEU A 45 14.06 -9.20 6.52
C LEU A 45 13.25 -10.49 6.81
N ASP A 46 12.81 -10.68 8.05
CA ASP A 46 11.83 -11.72 8.39
C ASP A 46 10.43 -11.28 7.94
N PRO A 47 9.78 -12.02 7.03
CA PRO A 47 8.45 -11.68 6.55
C PRO A 47 7.39 -11.57 7.66
N ALA A 48 7.53 -12.30 8.76
CA ALA A 48 6.61 -12.22 9.88
C ALA A 48 6.60 -10.84 10.57
N MET A 49 7.62 -10.01 10.32
CA MET A 49 7.78 -8.66 10.89
C MET A 49 7.53 -7.53 9.87
N GLY A 50 7.21 -7.88 8.61
CA GLY A 50 7.12 -6.94 7.49
C GLY A 50 5.79 -6.21 7.40
N VAL A 51 5.65 -5.04 8.05
CA VAL A 51 4.44 -4.17 7.94
C VAL A 51 4.62 -2.96 7.03
N LEU A 52 5.86 -2.57 6.74
CA LEU A 52 6.14 -1.39 5.93
C LEU A 52 6.19 -1.74 4.45
N ASN A 53 5.68 -0.85 3.59
CA ASN A 53 5.77 -1.04 2.14
C ASN A 53 7.21 -1.26 1.68
N VAL A 54 8.17 -0.47 2.20
CA VAL A 54 9.59 -0.61 1.86
C VAL A 54 10.15 -1.99 2.20
N THR A 55 9.72 -2.59 3.31
CA THR A 55 10.08 -3.96 3.70
C THR A 55 9.47 -4.96 2.70
N ASN A 56 8.16 -4.85 2.42
CA ASN A 56 7.48 -5.76 1.49
C ASN A 56 8.01 -5.64 0.06
N THR A 57 8.34 -4.42 -0.41
CA THR A 57 9.02 -4.20 -1.69
C THR A 57 10.36 -4.95 -1.75
N THR A 58 11.13 -4.92 -0.67
CA THR A 58 12.42 -5.62 -0.56
C THR A 58 12.22 -7.14 -0.53
N LEU A 59 11.28 -7.62 0.29
CA LEU A 59 10.98 -9.04 0.45
C LEU A 59 10.46 -9.68 -0.84
N SER A 60 9.70 -8.95 -1.67
CA SER A 60 9.14 -9.46 -2.93
C SER A 60 10.18 -9.94 -3.93
N LEU A 61 11.44 -9.52 -3.81
CA LEU A 61 12.53 -10.03 -4.62
C LEU A 61 12.96 -11.46 -4.22
N ALA A 62 12.90 -11.77 -2.92
CA ALA A 62 13.48 -12.99 -2.34
C ALA A 62 12.45 -14.04 -1.92
N TYR A 63 11.18 -13.68 -1.81
CA TYR A 63 10.12 -14.57 -1.35
C TYR A 63 8.96 -14.57 -2.33
N ASP A 64 8.34 -15.73 -2.49
CA ASP A 64 7.05 -15.87 -3.15
C ASP A 64 5.94 -16.05 -2.12
N THR A 65 4.72 -15.82 -2.57
CA THR A 65 3.48 -16.04 -1.83
C THR A 65 2.76 -17.28 -2.38
N LEU A 66 1.70 -17.74 -1.69
CA LEU A 66 0.92 -18.88 -2.17
C LEU A 66 0.20 -18.57 -3.48
N VAL A 67 -0.38 -17.39 -3.58
CA VAL A 67 -1.07 -16.89 -4.77
C VAL A 67 -0.65 -15.44 -5.03
N GLY A 68 -0.64 -15.05 -6.31
CA GLY A 68 -0.43 -13.67 -6.75
C GLY A 68 -1.75 -12.98 -7.11
N ILE A 69 -1.64 -11.76 -7.63
CA ILE A 69 -2.73 -11.06 -8.34
C ILE A 69 -2.19 -10.50 -9.64
N ASP A 70 -3.05 -10.45 -10.65
CA ASP A 70 -2.77 -9.74 -11.88
C ASP A 70 -3.14 -8.25 -11.80
N ALA A 71 -2.97 -7.54 -12.91
CA ALA A 71 -3.29 -6.11 -13.00
C ALA A 71 -4.80 -5.81 -12.89
N GLN A 72 -5.66 -6.81 -13.07
CA GLN A 72 -7.11 -6.75 -12.93
C GLN A 72 -7.56 -7.03 -11.49
N GLY A 73 -6.67 -7.54 -10.64
CA GLY A 73 -6.95 -7.92 -9.26
C GLY A 73 -7.40 -9.37 -9.08
N GLU A 74 -7.35 -10.16 -10.17
CA GLU A 74 -7.70 -11.56 -10.12
C GLU A 74 -6.58 -12.39 -9.49
N ILE A 75 -6.97 -13.40 -8.69
CA ILE A 75 -6.01 -14.31 -8.07
C ILE A 75 -5.39 -15.21 -9.13
N VAL A 76 -4.06 -15.22 -9.17
CA VAL A 76 -3.27 -16.05 -10.09
C VAL A 76 -2.37 -17.02 -9.33
N PRO A 77 -2.03 -18.19 -9.91
CA PRO A 77 -1.08 -19.12 -9.32
C PRO A 77 0.31 -18.48 -9.03
N ALA A 78 0.89 -18.86 -7.88
CA ALA A 78 2.28 -18.59 -7.55
C ALA A 78 2.93 -19.87 -7.00
N LEU A 79 3.21 -20.02 -5.71
CA LEU A 79 3.65 -21.31 -5.16
C LEU A 79 2.54 -22.37 -5.16
N ALA A 80 1.28 -21.96 -5.04
CA ALA A 80 0.15 -22.84 -5.27
C ALA A 80 -0.23 -22.87 -6.76
N GLU A 81 -0.33 -24.05 -7.36
CA GLU A 81 -0.80 -24.23 -8.74
C GLU A 81 -2.32 -24.31 -8.84
N ARG A 82 -3.00 -24.73 -7.77
CA ARG A 82 -4.46 -24.82 -7.64
C ARG A 82 -4.89 -24.78 -6.18
N TRP A 83 -6.17 -24.53 -5.95
CA TRP A 83 -6.76 -24.46 -4.61
C TRP A 83 -8.24 -24.83 -4.63
N THR A 84 -8.73 -25.21 -3.45
CA THR A 84 -10.16 -25.41 -3.18
C THR A 84 -10.55 -24.53 -2.02
N VAL A 85 -11.60 -23.71 -2.20
CA VAL A 85 -12.08 -22.77 -1.18
C VAL A 85 -13.39 -23.30 -0.58
N GLU A 86 -13.46 -23.27 0.75
CA GLU A 86 -14.66 -23.48 1.54
C GLU A 86 -14.86 -22.25 2.44
N PRO A 87 -16.02 -22.01 3.03
CA PRO A 87 -16.28 -20.78 3.77
C PRO A 87 -15.30 -20.48 4.90
N ASP A 88 -14.74 -21.50 5.54
CA ASP A 88 -13.85 -21.40 6.69
C ASP A 88 -12.46 -21.98 6.45
N LYS A 89 -12.17 -22.46 5.25
CA LYS A 89 -10.82 -22.97 4.91
C LYS A 89 -10.51 -22.89 3.43
N VAL A 90 -9.23 -22.86 3.11
CA VAL A 90 -8.69 -23.01 1.77
C VAL A 90 -7.58 -24.05 1.78
N THR A 91 -7.63 -25.00 0.85
CA THR A 91 -6.57 -25.98 0.64
C THR A 91 -5.83 -25.65 -0.65
N PHE A 92 -4.55 -25.37 -0.53
CA PHE A 92 -3.64 -25.12 -1.64
C PHE A 92 -2.88 -26.39 -2.00
N THR A 93 -2.76 -26.69 -3.28
CA THR A 93 -1.83 -27.68 -3.80
C THR A 93 -0.60 -26.94 -4.30
N LEU A 94 0.56 -27.25 -3.72
CA LEU A 94 1.80 -26.62 -4.11
C LEU A 94 2.37 -27.22 -5.40
N ARG A 95 3.03 -26.40 -6.19
CA ARG A 95 3.83 -26.84 -7.31
C ARG A 95 5.06 -27.59 -6.84
N LYS A 96 5.56 -28.52 -7.66
CA LYS A 96 6.66 -29.41 -7.30
C LYS A 96 8.04 -28.92 -7.73
N ASP A 97 8.08 -27.90 -8.60
CA ASP A 97 9.29 -27.37 -9.23
C ASP A 97 9.86 -26.14 -8.52
N ALA A 98 9.16 -25.60 -7.51
CA ALA A 98 9.65 -24.47 -6.71
C ALA A 98 10.75 -24.90 -5.73
N THR A 99 11.84 -24.12 -5.72
CA THR A 99 12.98 -24.36 -4.81
C THR A 99 13.30 -23.11 -3.99
N CYS A 100 13.77 -23.32 -2.78
CA CYS A 100 14.34 -22.29 -1.91
C CYS A 100 15.66 -21.76 -2.47
N SER A 101 16.13 -20.63 -1.96
CA SER A 101 17.41 -20.01 -2.39
C SER A 101 18.65 -20.87 -2.12
N ASP A 102 18.57 -21.89 -1.27
CA ASP A 102 19.60 -22.89 -1.00
C ASP A 102 19.47 -24.17 -1.85
N GLY A 103 18.45 -24.24 -2.73
CA GLY A 103 18.18 -25.35 -3.64
C GLY A 103 17.27 -26.43 -3.07
N ALA A 104 16.87 -26.36 -1.79
CA ALA A 104 15.89 -27.29 -1.22
C ALA A 104 14.49 -27.09 -1.88
N PRO A 105 13.66 -28.12 -2.02
CA PRO A 105 12.28 -27.95 -2.50
C PRO A 105 11.45 -27.15 -1.49
N VAL A 106 10.51 -26.33 -2.00
CA VAL A 106 9.49 -25.71 -1.15
C VAL A 106 8.44 -26.76 -0.79
N THR A 107 8.15 -26.92 0.49
CA THR A 107 7.23 -27.94 1.00
C THR A 107 5.98 -27.33 1.63
N PRO A 108 4.86 -28.08 1.72
CA PRO A 108 3.71 -27.68 2.54
C PRO A 108 4.07 -27.36 3.98
N SER A 109 5.03 -28.11 4.56
CA SER A 109 5.53 -27.86 5.92
C SER A 109 6.22 -26.49 6.05
N ASP A 110 6.93 -25.98 5.03
CA ASP A 110 7.50 -24.62 5.05
C ASP A 110 6.41 -23.55 5.11
N VAL A 111 5.32 -23.75 4.35
CA VAL A 111 4.18 -22.83 4.37
C VAL A 111 3.51 -22.84 5.74
N ALA A 112 3.22 -24.02 6.27
CA ALA A 112 2.59 -24.15 7.59
C ALA A 112 3.47 -23.55 8.69
N ALA A 113 4.79 -23.76 8.64
CA ALA A 113 5.74 -23.17 9.58
C ALA A 113 5.72 -21.63 9.48
N SER A 114 5.66 -21.06 8.27
CA SER A 114 5.58 -19.60 8.06
C SER A 114 4.32 -19.00 8.66
N VAL A 115 3.14 -19.61 8.42
CA VAL A 115 1.87 -19.15 8.97
C VAL A 115 1.83 -19.32 10.49
N ASN A 116 2.20 -20.51 10.99
CA ASN A 116 2.14 -20.81 12.42
C ASN A 116 3.10 -19.94 13.23
N HIS A 117 4.25 -19.56 12.65
CA HIS A 117 5.15 -18.57 13.27
C HIS A 117 4.49 -17.18 13.37
N ILE A 118 3.78 -16.72 12.35
CA ILE A 118 3.05 -15.43 12.39
C ILE A 118 1.95 -15.47 13.44
N THR A 119 1.23 -16.59 13.57
CA THR A 119 0.09 -16.72 14.48
C THR A 119 0.48 -17.08 15.90
N ASP A 120 1.73 -17.42 16.15
CA ASP A 120 2.28 -17.69 17.49
C ASP A 120 2.30 -16.39 18.32
N PRO A 121 1.65 -16.34 19.50
CA PRO A 121 1.66 -15.17 20.37
C PRO A 121 3.06 -14.72 20.81
N ASP A 122 4.01 -15.63 20.93
CA ASP A 122 5.38 -15.34 21.36
C ASP A 122 6.17 -14.60 20.27
N THR A 123 5.81 -14.78 19.00
CA THR A 123 6.39 -14.04 17.86
C THR A 123 6.04 -12.56 17.90
N LYS A 124 4.86 -12.21 18.45
CA LYS A 124 4.34 -10.82 18.48
C LYS A 124 4.36 -10.18 17.09
N SER A 125 4.01 -10.97 16.09
CA SER A 125 4.01 -10.52 14.69
C SER A 125 3.03 -9.36 14.50
N PRO A 126 3.49 -8.20 13.98
CA PRO A 126 2.63 -7.04 13.77
C PRO A 126 1.65 -7.21 12.60
N ILE A 127 1.82 -8.24 11.75
CA ILE A 127 0.89 -8.55 10.66
C ILE A 127 -0.25 -9.48 11.12
N TYR A 128 -0.14 -10.14 12.28
CA TYR A 128 -1.21 -10.95 12.85
C TYR A 128 -2.38 -10.09 13.33
N GLY A 129 -3.58 -10.43 12.90
CA GLY A 129 -4.78 -9.62 13.14
C GLY A 129 -4.96 -8.44 12.16
N VAL A 130 -3.98 -8.19 11.27
CA VAL A 130 -4.03 -7.13 10.25
C VAL A 130 -4.04 -7.74 8.84
N LEU A 131 -2.98 -8.40 8.44
CA LEU A 131 -2.88 -9.08 7.14
C LEU A 131 -3.25 -10.56 7.25
N ILE A 132 -2.89 -11.20 8.35
CA ILE A 132 -3.24 -12.59 8.67
C ILE A 132 -4.33 -12.57 9.74
N PRO A 133 -5.54 -13.08 9.43
CA PRO A 133 -6.68 -13.03 10.34
C PRO A 133 -6.44 -13.74 11.68
N THR A 134 -7.00 -13.18 12.75
CA THR A 134 -6.92 -13.79 14.09
C THR A 134 -7.60 -15.15 14.12
N GLY A 135 -6.88 -16.15 14.66
CA GLY A 135 -7.36 -17.52 14.78
C GLY A 135 -7.06 -18.42 13.58
N MET A 136 -6.39 -17.90 12.54
CA MET A 136 -5.92 -18.71 11.41
C MET A 136 -4.97 -19.80 11.89
N LYS A 137 -5.11 -21.00 11.29
CA LYS A 137 -4.22 -22.16 11.47
C LYS A 137 -3.78 -22.66 10.11
N ALA A 138 -2.60 -23.27 10.06
CA ALA A 138 -2.09 -23.92 8.87
C ALA A 138 -1.70 -25.36 9.19
N GLU A 139 -2.14 -26.29 8.35
CA GLU A 139 -1.84 -27.72 8.43
C GLU A 139 -1.25 -28.20 7.11
N ALA A 140 -0.14 -28.92 7.16
CA ALA A 140 0.57 -29.42 6.00
C ALA A 140 0.36 -30.92 5.79
N ASP A 141 0.26 -31.35 4.54
CA ASP A 141 0.40 -32.74 4.11
C ASP A 141 1.46 -32.80 3.01
N ASP A 142 2.70 -33.06 3.39
CA ASP A 142 3.83 -33.12 2.46
C ASP A 142 3.70 -34.29 1.47
N ALA A 143 3.04 -35.39 1.87
CA ALA A 143 2.84 -36.54 1.00
C ALA A 143 1.82 -36.23 -0.11
N ALA A 144 0.76 -35.49 0.22
CA ALA A 144 -0.24 -35.01 -0.75
C ALA A 144 0.25 -33.75 -1.50
N GLY A 145 1.26 -33.04 -1.02
CA GLY A 145 1.72 -31.76 -1.54
C GLY A 145 0.74 -30.63 -1.26
N THR A 146 0.00 -30.67 -0.16
CA THR A 146 -1.06 -29.71 0.15
C THR A 146 -0.85 -29.01 1.49
N VAL A 147 -1.28 -27.75 1.57
CA VAL A 147 -1.41 -27.01 2.83
C VAL A 147 -2.82 -26.46 2.96
N THR A 148 -3.43 -26.62 4.13
CA THR A 148 -4.77 -26.12 4.43
C THR A 148 -4.67 -24.97 5.42
N LEU A 149 -5.17 -23.79 5.04
CA LEU A 149 -5.41 -22.67 5.96
C LEU A 149 -6.86 -22.74 6.43
N SER A 150 -7.10 -22.63 7.73
CA SER A 150 -8.43 -22.71 8.32
C SER A 150 -8.69 -21.61 9.33
N MET A 151 -9.96 -21.23 9.44
CA MET A 151 -10.48 -20.22 10.35
C MET A 151 -11.52 -20.84 11.29
N PRO A 152 -11.68 -20.33 12.53
CA PRO A 152 -12.69 -20.83 13.45
C PRO A 152 -14.14 -20.47 13.03
N LYS A 153 -14.31 -19.59 12.05
CA LYS A 153 -15.58 -19.14 11.46
C LYS A 153 -15.38 -18.83 10.00
N PRO A 154 -16.43 -18.77 9.18
CA PRO A 154 -16.35 -18.32 7.79
C PRO A 154 -15.60 -17.00 7.65
N PHE A 155 -14.75 -16.91 6.62
CA PHE A 155 -13.95 -15.74 6.31
C PHE A 155 -13.85 -15.57 4.79
N SER A 156 -14.60 -14.62 4.22
CA SER A 156 -14.73 -14.39 2.78
C SER A 156 -13.41 -14.37 2.02
N PHE A 157 -12.39 -13.71 2.57
CA PHE A 157 -11.12 -13.45 1.89
C PHE A 157 -10.02 -14.42 2.31
N ILE A 158 -10.39 -15.67 2.62
CA ILE A 158 -9.42 -16.69 3.07
C ILE A 158 -8.41 -17.04 1.95
N LEU A 159 -8.86 -17.05 0.69
CA LEU A 159 -7.99 -17.27 -0.47
C LEU A 159 -6.99 -16.12 -0.64
N GLU A 160 -7.49 -14.89 -0.55
CA GLU A 160 -6.70 -13.66 -0.73
C GLU A 160 -5.63 -13.51 0.36
N THR A 161 -5.84 -14.10 1.53
CA THR A 161 -4.82 -14.14 2.60
C THR A 161 -3.53 -14.83 2.12
N GLY A 162 -3.63 -15.77 1.18
CA GLY A 162 -2.46 -16.42 0.57
C GLY A 162 -1.46 -15.45 -0.09
N ARG A 163 -1.88 -14.23 -0.44
CA ARG A 163 -1.01 -13.16 -0.96
C ARG A 163 -0.17 -12.47 0.11
N ALA A 164 -0.62 -12.49 1.35
CA ALA A 164 0.08 -11.84 2.47
C ALA A 164 1.14 -12.75 3.11
N ILE A 165 1.20 -14.01 2.71
CA ILE A 165 2.09 -15.02 3.28
C ILE A 165 3.32 -15.17 2.39
N PHE A 166 4.38 -14.44 2.69
CA PHE A 166 5.70 -14.73 2.16
C PHE A 166 6.23 -16.00 2.80
N VAL A 167 6.53 -17.02 1.98
CA VAL A 167 6.94 -18.33 2.46
C VAL A 167 8.44 -18.35 2.75
N VAL A 168 8.78 -18.52 4.02
CA VAL A 168 10.14 -18.83 4.46
C VAL A 168 10.36 -20.33 4.28
N CYS A 169 11.50 -20.72 3.71
CA CYS A 169 11.81 -22.12 3.48
C CYS A 169 13.30 -22.42 3.71
N GLY A 170 13.66 -23.70 3.68
CA GLY A 170 15.04 -24.14 3.87
C GLY A 170 15.63 -23.70 5.21
N LYS A 171 16.84 -23.18 5.21
CA LYS A 171 17.57 -22.78 6.42
C LYS A 171 16.85 -21.74 7.27
N GLY A 172 16.02 -20.89 6.67
CA GLY A 172 15.25 -19.87 7.40
C GLY A 172 14.15 -20.45 8.29
N VAL A 173 13.65 -21.66 7.99
CA VAL A 173 12.72 -22.40 8.87
C VAL A 173 13.45 -22.99 10.05
N GLU A 174 14.66 -23.53 9.83
CA GLU A 174 15.49 -24.13 10.88
C GLU A 174 16.02 -23.09 11.87
N ASP A 175 16.45 -21.94 11.37
CA ASP A 175 16.98 -20.82 12.16
C ASP A 175 16.51 -19.47 11.61
N ARG A 176 15.43 -18.92 12.19
CA ARG A 176 14.91 -17.62 11.78
C ARG A 176 15.79 -16.43 12.16
N SER A 177 16.77 -16.60 13.04
CA SER A 177 17.67 -15.51 13.42
C SER A 177 18.49 -14.99 12.24
N ILE A 178 18.73 -15.82 11.22
CA ILE A 178 19.42 -15.40 10.00
C ILE A 178 18.65 -14.33 9.23
N LEU A 179 17.30 -14.31 9.35
CA LEU A 179 16.43 -13.37 8.65
C LEU A 179 16.51 -11.94 9.18
N ALA A 180 17.26 -11.71 10.26
CA ALA A 180 17.58 -10.35 10.69
C ALA A 180 18.34 -9.54 9.62
N ARG A 181 19.16 -10.21 8.79
CA ARG A 181 20.02 -9.59 7.75
C ARG A 181 20.17 -10.42 6.47
N SER A 182 19.43 -11.50 6.34
CA SER A 182 19.46 -12.37 5.17
C SER A 182 18.05 -12.77 4.78
N THR A 183 17.91 -13.47 3.66
CA THR A 183 16.62 -13.99 3.19
C THR A 183 16.74 -15.49 2.95
N SER A 184 15.64 -16.22 3.16
CA SER A 184 15.54 -17.66 2.90
C SER A 184 14.16 -17.97 2.34
N GLY A 185 13.99 -17.74 1.05
CA GLY A 185 12.72 -17.91 0.34
C GLY A 185 12.93 -18.45 -1.08
N SER A 186 11.85 -18.55 -1.82
CA SER A 186 11.79 -19.12 -3.16
C SER A 186 11.82 -18.07 -4.28
N GLY A 187 11.88 -16.77 -3.96
CA GLY A 187 11.75 -15.68 -4.92
C GLY A 187 12.74 -15.70 -6.07
N ALA A 188 12.47 -14.88 -7.08
CA ALA A 188 13.25 -14.82 -8.32
C ALA A 188 14.68 -14.30 -8.15
N TYR A 189 14.97 -13.66 -7.01
CA TYR A 189 16.27 -13.14 -6.67
C TYR A 189 16.71 -13.60 -5.29
N ARG A 190 18.00 -13.77 -5.09
CA ARG A 190 18.64 -14.12 -3.82
C ARG A 190 19.42 -12.93 -3.29
N LEU A 191 19.22 -12.53 -2.05
CA LEU A 191 20.02 -11.53 -1.37
C LEU A 191 21.47 -12.04 -1.24
N THR A 192 22.43 -11.23 -1.66
CA THR A 192 23.87 -11.54 -1.60
C THR A 192 24.64 -10.58 -0.72
N GLU A 193 24.10 -9.37 -0.52
CA GLU A 193 24.72 -8.36 0.33
C GLU A 193 23.64 -7.49 0.97
N ALA A 194 23.77 -7.21 2.26
CA ALA A 194 22.92 -6.33 3.03
C ALA A 194 23.80 -5.34 3.80
N VAL A 195 23.73 -4.06 3.42
CA VAL A 195 24.41 -2.94 4.10
C VAL A 195 23.33 -2.00 4.64
N PRO A 196 22.86 -2.20 5.88
CA PRO A 196 21.80 -1.40 6.46
C PRO A 196 22.07 0.11 6.39
N GLY A 197 21.09 0.87 5.96
CA GLY A 197 21.19 2.31 5.76
C GLY A 197 21.85 2.74 4.44
N ASP A 198 22.36 1.82 3.62
CA ASP A 198 22.99 2.12 2.33
C ASP A 198 22.36 1.35 1.17
N HIS A 199 22.48 0.01 1.13
CA HIS A 199 21.92 -0.77 0.02
C HIS A 199 21.74 -2.25 0.34
N TYR A 200 20.94 -2.92 -0.52
CA TYR A 200 20.70 -4.37 -0.55
C TYR A 200 20.90 -4.88 -1.97
N THR A 201 21.81 -5.87 -2.15
CA THR A 201 22.16 -6.43 -3.46
C THR A 201 21.59 -7.83 -3.61
N PHE A 202 20.87 -8.03 -4.70
CA PHE A 202 20.25 -9.30 -5.06
C PHE A 202 20.78 -9.83 -6.37
N LYS A 203 20.96 -11.15 -6.47
CA LYS A 203 21.33 -11.86 -7.70
C LYS A 203 20.18 -12.70 -8.21
N VAL A 204 19.98 -12.67 -9.52
CA VAL A 204 18.92 -13.43 -10.19
C VAL A 204 19.15 -14.94 -10.01
N ARG A 205 18.06 -15.66 -9.83
CA ARG A 205 18.02 -17.12 -9.82
C ARG A 205 17.55 -17.60 -11.19
N ARG A 206 18.48 -18.02 -12.04
CA ARG A 206 18.16 -18.42 -13.42
C ARG A 206 17.31 -19.68 -13.51
N GLU A 207 17.31 -20.50 -12.46
CA GLU A 207 16.44 -21.67 -12.30
C GLU A 207 14.98 -21.32 -11.97
N TYR A 208 14.67 -20.07 -11.65
CA TYR A 208 13.33 -19.62 -11.31
C TYR A 208 12.37 -19.75 -12.53
N ALA A 209 11.38 -20.62 -12.41
CA ALA A 209 10.44 -20.94 -13.51
C ALA A 209 8.96 -20.88 -13.09
N TRP A 210 8.67 -20.47 -11.87
CA TRP A 210 7.33 -20.51 -11.26
C TRP A 210 6.72 -19.13 -10.99
N GLY A 211 7.13 -18.11 -11.70
CA GLY A 211 6.51 -16.79 -11.72
C GLY A 211 5.09 -16.82 -12.30
N ALA A 212 4.44 -15.66 -12.30
CA ALA A 212 3.11 -15.50 -12.87
C ALA A 212 3.05 -16.03 -14.32
N PRO A 213 1.91 -16.62 -14.76
CA PRO A 213 1.75 -17.13 -16.11
C PRO A 213 2.12 -16.10 -17.17
N GLY A 214 2.86 -16.54 -18.19
CA GLY A 214 3.32 -15.66 -19.29
C GLY A 214 4.54 -14.80 -18.98
N THR A 215 5.13 -14.89 -17.78
CA THR A 215 6.35 -14.18 -17.41
C THR A 215 7.59 -15.08 -17.49
N SER A 216 8.78 -14.47 -17.56
CA SER A 216 10.04 -15.21 -17.65
C SER A 216 11.17 -14.44 -16.97
N ILE A 217 12.01 -15.16 -16.25
CA ILE A 217 13.25 -14.60 -15.62
C ILE A 217 14.42 -14.52 -16.62
N LYS A 218 14.27 -15.08 -17.83
CA LYS A 218 15.37 -15.24 -18.81
C LYS A 218 16.07 -13.92 -19.14
N ASP A 219 15.27 -12.85 -19.35
CA ASP A 219 15.77 -11.54 -19.76
C ASP A 219 15.87 -10.54 -18.58
N ALA A 220 15.72 -11.03 -17.36
CA ALA A 220 15.86 -10.22 -16.15
C ALA A 220 17.33 -9.82 -15.91
N PRO A 221 17.59 -8.65 -15.30
CA PRO A 221 18.93 -8.22 -14.95
C PRO A 221 19.60 -9.23 -14.02
N GLU A 222 20.93 -9.37 -14.17
CA GLU A 222 21.70 -10.28 -13.31
C GLU A 222 21.69 -9.83 -11.85
N THR A 223 21.67 -8.51 -11.65
CA THR A 223 21.73 -7.90 -10.32
C THR A 223 20.62 -6.89 -10.16
N VAL A 224 19.98 -6.91 -8.99
CA VAL A 224 19.10 -5.83 -8.51
C VAL A 224 19.74 -5.22 -7.28
N VAL A 225 19.90 -3.89 -7.27
CA VAL A 225 20.38 -3.11 -6.13
C VAL A 225 19.28 -2.21 -5.63
N LEU A 226 18.84 -2.41 -4.40
CA LEU A 226 17.95 -1.51 -3.70
C LEU A 226 18.79 -0.52 -2.90
N LYS A 227 18.83 0.73 -3.32
CA LYS A 227 19.66 1.77 -2.70
C LYS A 227 18.81 2.65 -1.79
N ILE A 228 19.27 2.91 -0.56
CA ILE A 228 18.57 3.77 0.37
C ILE A 228 18.81 5.24 0.00
N VAL A 229 17.76 5.94 -0.41
CA VAL A 229 17.79 7.37 -0.78
C VAL A 229 16.60 8.09 -0.14
N PRO A 230 16.72 8.53 1.13
CA PRO A 230 15.58 9.09 1.87
C PRO A 230 15.04 10.41 1.32
N ASN A 231 15.89 11.20 0.65
CA ASN A 231 15.47 12.46 0.09
C ASN A 231 14.93 12.28 -1.33
N GLU A 232 13.64 12.55 -1.53
CA GLU A 232 12.94 12.36 -2.80
C GLU A 232 13.55 13.19 -3.94
N GLN A 233 13.95 14.45 -3.68
CA GLN A 233 14.59 15.29 -4.69
C GLN A 233 15.92 14.70 -5.16
N THR A 234 16.70 14.13 -4.25
CA THR A 234 17.95 13.42 -4.57
C THR A 234 17.67 12.19 -5.42
N ALA A 235 16.68 11.36 -5.06
CA ALA A 235 16.27 10.19 -5.82
C ALA A 235 15.82 10.59 -7.25
N ALA A 236 15.01 11.64 -7.37
CA ALA A 236 14.56 12.18 -8.65
C ALA A 236 15.74 12.64 -9.53
N ASN A 237 16.74 13.32 -8.95
CA ASN A 237 17.94 13.74 -9.67
C ASN A 237 18.79 12.55 -10.15
N LEU A 238 18.94 11.53 -9.31
CA LEU A 238 19.65 10.30 -9.66
C LEU A 238 18.94 9.52 -10.78
N LEU A 239 17.59 9.46 -10.79
CA LEU A 239 16.85 8.86 -11.90
C LEU A 239 17.06 9.66 -13.19
N VAL A 240 16.86 10.98 -13.16
CA VAL A 240 16.99 11.82 -14.36
C VAL A 240 18.42 11.76 -14.95
N SER A 241 19.45 11.65 -14.11
CA SER A 241 20.84 11.45 -14.57
C SER A 241 21.14 10.05 -15.07
N GLY A 242 20.25 9.06 -14.83
CA GLY A 242 20.48 7.65 -15.19
C GLY A 242 21.33 6.87 -14.17
N ALA A 243 21.58 7.43 -12.99
CA ALA A 243 22.26 6.73 -11.89
C ALA A 243 21.34 5.77 -11.14
N LEU A 244 20.03 5.87 -11.32
CA LEU A 244 19.01 4.93 -10.89
C LEU A 244 18.17 4.50 -12.08
N ASN A 245 17.62 3.29 -12.02
CA ASN A 245 16.69 2.78 -13.02
C ASN A 245 15.23 2.90 -12.58
N GLY A 246 14.96 2.99 -11.28
CA GLY A 246 13.59 3.07 -10.78
C GLY A 246 13.48 3.83 -9.46
N ILE A 247 12.35 4.51 -9.28
CA ILE A 247 11.95 5.20 -8.03
C ILE A 247 10.43 5.27 -7.90
N THR A 248 9.95 5.42 -6.66
CA THR A 248 8.59 5.88 -6.35
C THR A 248 8.62 7.33 -5.88
N LEU A 249 7.75 8.17 -6.41
CA LEU A 249 7.61 9.59 -6.05
C LEU A 249 6.22 9.89 -5.49
N TYR A 250 6.20 10.56 -4.36
CA TYR A 250 4.99 10.98 -3.65
C TYR A 250 4.75 12.50 -3.78
N GLY A 251 5.82 13.27 -3.86
CA GLY A 251 5.86 14.73 -3.71
C GLY A 251 5.91 15.52 -5.02
N PRO A 252 6.27 16.80 -4.94
CA PRO A 252 6.22 17.77 -6.06
C PRO A 252 7.24 17.48 -7.18
N ASP A 253 8.32 16.74 -6.91
CA ASP A 253 9.29 16.34 -7.93
C ASP A 253 8.70 15.46 -9.03
N ARG A 254 7.53 14.88 -8.78
CA ARG A 254 6.76 14.07 -9.72
C ARG A 254 6.57 14.77 -11.07
N THR A 255 6.07 16.01 -11.10
CA THR A 255 5.83 16.75 -12.35
C THR A 255 7.11 16.92 -13.16
N ARG A 256 8.23 17.19 -12.50
CA ARG A 256 9.54 17.35 -13.15
C ARG A 256 10.05 16.03 -13.74
N VAL A 257 9.90 14.95 -13.02
CA VAL A 257 10.32 13.61 -13.48
C VAL A 257 9.42 13.11 -14.61
N GLU A 258 8.11 13.37 -14.53
CA GLU A 258 7.15 13.03 -15.59
C GLU A 258 7.48 13.68 -16.94
N ALA A 259 8.06 14.89 -16.91
CA ALA A 259 8.47 15.64 -18.10
C ALA A 259 9.88 15.27 -18.59
N ALA A 260 10.65 14.48 -17.84
CA ALA A 260 12.04 14.18 -18.20
C ALA A 260 12.14 13.21 -19.39
N PRO A 261 13.05 13.46 -20.34
CA PRO A 261 13.24 12.58 -21.50
C PRO A 261 13.68 11.16 -21.10
N GLY A 262 13.13 10.15 -21.78
CA GLY A 262 13.48 8.74 -21.59
C GLY A 262 13.00 8.13 -20.28
N VAL A 263 12.10 8.81 -19.54
CA VAL A 263 11.44 8.28 -18.36
C VAL A 263 10.11 7.63 -18.75
N THR A 264 9.95 6.36 -18.40
CA THR A 264 8.65 5.67 -18.41
C THR A 264 7.98 5.84 -17.05
N LYS A 265 6.64 5.80 -17.02
CA LYS A 265 5.88 6.13 -15.82
C LYS A 265 4.61 5.27 -15.68
N THR A 266 4.31 4.93 -14.44
CA THR A 266 3.04 4.30 -14.04
C THR A 266 2.50 5.05 -12.83
N ILE A 267 1.20 5.32 -12.82
CA ILE A 267 0.51 5.99 -11.71
C ILE A 267 -0.24 4.94 -10.93
N THR A 268 0.13 4.75 -9.66
CA THR A 268 -0.40 3.71 -8.78
C THR A 268 -1.15 4.30 -7.60
N PRO A 269 -2.38 3.84 -7.28
CA PRO A 269 -3.09 4.21 -6.06
C PRO A 269 -2.36 3.69 -4.82
N VAL A 270 -2.34 4.51 -3.74
CA VAL A 270 -1.64 4.12 -2.48
C VAL A 270 -2.47 4.33 -1.22
N ALA A 271 -3.43 5.23 -1.23
CA ALA A 271 -4.34 5.44 -0.11
C ALA A 271 -5.57 6.23 -0.54
N ASN A 272 -6.68 6.02 0.15
CA ASN A 272 -7.86 6.87 0.03
C ASN A 272 -7.84 7.93 1.14
N GLY A 273 -7.87 9.21 0.74
CA GLY A 273 -8.09 10.34 1.64
C GLY A 273 -9.58 10.49 1.92
N GLN A 274 -9.96 10.44 3.18
CA GLN A 274 -11.34 10.54 3.63
C GLN A 274 -11.43 11.24 4.97
N PHE A 275 -12.61 11.69 5.33
CA PHE A 275 -12.86 12.14 6.68
C PHE A 275 -13.97 11.32 7.34
N PHE A 276 -13.81 11.15 8.66
CA PHE A 276 -14.74 10.44 9.54
C PHE A 276 -15.40 11.41 10.49
N TYR A 277 -16.66 11.15 10.81
CA TYR A 277 -17.38 11.83 11.87
C TYR A 277 -17.40 10.98 13.15
N HIS A 278 -17.04 11.57 14.27
CA HIS A 278 -17.14 10.91 15.57
C HIS A 278 -18.60 10.82 15.99
N GLN A 279 -19.15 9.61 16.17
CA GLN A 279 -20.57 9.39 16.42
C GLN A 279 -20.91 9.11 17.89
N GLY A 280 -20.02 9.45 18.81
CA GLY A 280 -20.32 9.40 20.24
C GLY A 280 -21.52 10.28 20.62
N GLU A 281 -22.34 9.84 21.59
CA GLU A 281 -23.60 10.48 21.96
C GLU A 281 -23.47 11.95 22.41
N ASP A 282 -22.30 12.33 22.89
CA ASP A 282 -21.96 13.69 23.34
C ASP A 282 -21.53 14.63 22.20
N ARG A 283 -21.45 14.13 20.97
CA ARG A 283 -20.94 14.86 19.79
C ARG A 283 -22.06 15.46 18.94
N PRO A 284 -21.85 16.65 18.35
CA PRO A 284 -22.83 17.18 17.39
C PRO A 284 -22.98 16.28 16.17
N THR A 285 -21.92 15.56 15.78
CA THR A 285 -21.85 14.61 14.67
C THR A 285 -22.51 13.26 14.98
N HIS A 286 -23.01 13.03 16.19
CA HIS A 286 -23.89 11.90 16.51
C HIS A 286 -25.18 11.94 15.67
N ASP A 287 -25.74 13.14 15.47
CA ASP A 287 -26.94 13.34 14.67
C ASP A 287 -26.64 13.14 13.17
N PRO A 288 -27.26 12.15 12.50
CA PRO A 288 -27.08 11.93 11.06
C PRO A 288 -27.43 13.14 10.19
N ALA A 289 -28.38 13.98 10.62
CA ALA A 289 -28.71 15.19 9.88
C ALA A 289 -27.56 16.20 9.86
N VAL A 290 -26.81 16.30 10.97
CA VAL A 290 -25.59 17.13 11.04
C VAL A 290 -24.52 16.58 10.10
N ARG A 291 -24.25 15.27 10.11
CA ARG A 291 -23.25 14.65 9.22
C ARG A 291 -23.57 14.87 7.75
N LYS A 292 -24.83 14.63 7.36
CA LYS A 292 -25.29 14.87 5.98
C LYS A 292 -25.16 16.33 5.58
N ALA A 293 -25.55 17.26 6.43
CA ALA A 293 -25.41 18.68 6.17
C ALA A 293 -23.95 19.10 6.03
N LEU A 294 -23.05 18.62 6.90
CA LEU A 294 -21.62 18.89 6.80
C LEU A 294 -21.04 18.34 5.48
N THR A 295 -21.48 17.15 5.05
CA THR A 295 -21.05 16.56 3.77
C THR A 295 -21.55 17.40 2.58
N GLN A 296 -22.84 17.79 2.57
CA GLN A 296 -23.44 18.59 1.50
C GLN A 296 -22.85 20.01 1.38
N ALA A 297 -22.30 20.55 2.46
CA ALA A 297 -21.68 21.87 2.46
C ALA A 297 -20.33 21.91 1.71
N VAL A 298 -19.75 20.77 1.34
CA VAL A 298 -18.39 20.64 0.81
C VAL A 298 -18.41 20.26 -0.67
N ASP A 299 -17.72 21.03 -1.52
CA ASP A 299 -17.37 20.58 -2.86
C ASP A 299 -16.22 19.56 -2.76
N LEU A 300 -16.56 18.27 -2.83
CA LEU A 300 -15.60 17.17 -2.68
C LEU A 300 -14.57 17.13 -3.81
N LYS A 301 -14.92 17.62 -5.02
CA LYS A 301 -13.98 17.68 -6.14
C LYS A 301 -12.92 18.76 -5.90
N GLU A 302 -13.34 19.93 -5.41
CA GLU A 302 -12.40 20.99 -5.03
C GLU A 302 -11.51 20.56 -3.87
N LEU A 303 -12.11 19.98 -2.83
CA LEU A 303 -11.39 19.43 -1.67
C LEU A 303 -10.36 18.38 -2.08
N ALA A 304 -10.71 17.46 -3.00
CA ALA A 304 -9.79 16.45 -3.54
C ALA A 304 -8.57 17.08 -4.22
N GLY A 305 -8.81 18.11 -5.05
CA GLY A 305 -7.73 18.86 -5.71
C GLY A 305 -6.79 19.53 -4.71
N ILE A 306 -7.34 20.15 -3.68
CA ILE A 306 -6.55 20.80 -2.61
C ILE A 306 -5.74 19.74 -1.83
N ALA A 307 -6.39 18.71 -1.33
CA ALA A 307 -5.78 17.69 -0.46
C ALA A 307 -4.64 16.93 -1.15
N SER A 308 -4.77 16.69 -2.46
CA SER A 308 -3.79 15.94 -3.26
C SER A 308 -2.83 16.82 -4.07
N SER A 309 -2.92 18.14 -3.93
CA SER A 309 -2.18 19.10 -4.79
C SER A 309 -2.40 18.82 -6.30
N GLY A 310 -3.62 18.42 -6.65
CA GLY A 310 -4.03 18.14 -8.03
C GLY A 310 -3.60 16.78 -8.60
N THR A 311 -2.92 15.93 -7.84
CA THR A 311 -2.40 14.64 -8.33
C THR A 311 -3.32 13.45 -8.06
N GLY A 312 -4.35 13.62 -7.22
CA GLY A 312 -5.30 12.56 -6.86
C GLY A 312 -6.36 12.30 -7.91
N LYS A 313 -7.05 11.19 -7.75
CA LYS A 313 -8.20 10.77 -8.57
C LYS A 313 -9.48 10.74 -7.73
N PRO A 314 -10.66 10.86 -8.34
CA PRO A 314 -11.92 10.57 -7.65
C PRO A 314 -11.90 9.13 -7.11
N PRO A 315 -12.29 8.92 -5.84
CA PRO A 315 -12.38 7.57 -5.29
C PRO A 315 -13.62 6.85 -5.87
N THR A 316 -13.51 5.55 -6.04
CA THR A 316 -14.62 4.67 -6.44
C THR A 316 -14.98 3.69 -5.33
N GLY A 317 -14.34 3.80 -4.17
CA GLY A 317 -14.56 2.98 -2.99
C GLY A 317 -13.49 3.20 -1.94
N LEU A 318 -13.54 2.44 -0.85
CA LEU A 318 -12.57 2.49 0.25
C LEU A 318 -11.36 1.58 0.02
N VAL A 319 -11.55 0.52 -0.76
CA VAL A 319 -10.52 -0.48 -1.04
C VAL A 319 -9.73 -0.06 -2.28
N LEU A 320 -8.41 -0.09 -2.18
CA LEU A 320 -7.50 0.28 -3.27
C LEU A 320 -7.52 -0.73 -4.42
N HIS A 321 -7.32 -0.23 -5.64
CA HIS A 321 -7.10 -1.07 -6.80
C HIS A 321 -5.66 -1.62 -6.84
N PRO A 322 -5.47 -2.88 -7.33
CA PRO A 322 -6.49 -3.85 -7.71
C PRO A 322 -7.21 -4.46 -6.49
N ARG A 323 -8.51 -4.61 -6.54
CA ARG A 323 -9.36 -5.07 -5.43
C ARG A 323 -10.21 -6.28 -5.83
N PRO A 324 -10.54 -7.20 -4.89
CA PRO A 324 -11.28 -8.42 -5.21
C PRO A 324 -12.73 -8.17 -5.64
N CYS A 325 -13.37 -7.12 -5.11
CA CYS A 325 -14.74 -6.75 -5.45
C CYS A 325 -14.73 -5.49 -6.31
N GLN A 326 -15.02 -5.63 -7.60
CA GLN A 326 -15.05 -4.50 -8.53
C GLN A 326 -16.40 -3.77 -8.46
N GLY A 327 -16.38 -2.44 -8.41
CA GLY A 327 -17.61 -1.62 -8.38
C GLY A 327 -17.31 -0.18 -7.96
N ASP A 328 -18.26 0.71 -8.23
CA ASP A 328 -18.25 2.09 -7.74
C ASP A 328 -19.30 2.22 -6.64
N THR A 329 -18.86 2.41 -5.41
CA THR A 329 -19.68 2.53 -4.22
C THR A 329 -19.87 3.99 -3.80
N VAL A 330 -19.22 4.92 -4.47
CA VAL A 330 -19.18 6.36 -4.12
C VAL A 330 -20.18 7.17 -4.96
N THR A 331 -20.18 6.95 -6.28
CA THR A 331 -21.03 7.72 -7.19
C THR A 331 -22.51 7.49 -6.89
N GLY A 332 -23.23 8.57 -6.57
CA GLY A 332 -24.65 8.53 -6.23
C GLY A 332 -24.98 8.15 -4.79
N HIS A 333 -24.00 7.74 -3.99
CA HIS A 333 -24.19 7.33 -2.58
C HIS A 333 -23.72 8.39 -1.57
N VAL A 334 -22.81 9.29 -2.00
CA VAL A 334 -22.41 10.43 -1.16
C VAL A 334 -23.36 11.61 -1.39
N PRO A 335 -23.82 12.29 -0.33
CA PRO A 335 -24.67 13.49 -0.46
C PRO A 335 -24.05 14.54 -1.38
N ALA A 336 -24.81 14.98 -2.39
CA ALA A 336 -24.35 15.96 -3.38
C ALA A 336 -24.09 17.34 -2.75
N HIS A 337 -23.14 18.08 -3.28
CA HIS A 337 -22.80 19.44 -2.84
C HIS A 337 -24.00 20.39 -3.04
N ASP A 338 -24.56 20.87 -1.94
CA ASP A 338 -25.62 21.86 -1.87
C ASP A 338 -25.59 22.57 -0.49
N PRO A 339 -24.83 23.66 -0.35
CA PRO A 339 -24.72 24.39 0.91
C PRO A 339 -26.04 25.01 1.40
N ALA A 340 -26.96 25.31 0.48
CA ALA A 340 -28.27 25.86 0.84
C ALA A 340 -29.15 24.76 1.45
N ALA A 341 -29.20 23.57 0.85
CA ALA A 341 -29.88 22.41 1.42
C ALA A 341 -29.23 21.98 2.76
N ALA A 342 -27.90 22.05 2.87
CA ALA A 342 -27.18 21.78 4.12
C ALA A 342 -27.62 22.71 5.26
N ALA A 343 -27.69 24.01 5.00
CA ALA A 343 -28.15 24.99 5.98
C ALA A 343 -29.63 24.75 6.39
N ALA A 344 -30.51 24.45 5.42
CA ALA A 344 -31.90 24.12 5.68
C ALA A 344 -32.05 22.82 6.51
N ALA A 345 -31.24 21.80 6.25
CA ALA A 345 -31.22 20.55 7.02
C ALA A 345 -30.79 20.78 8.48
N LEU A 346 -29.82 21.64 8.74
CA LEU A 346 -29.43 22.03 10.11
C LEU A 346 -30.59 22.79 10.80
N ASP A 347 -31.29 23.70 10.07
CA ASP A 347 -32.47 24.37 10.61
C ASP A 347 -33.56 23.37 11.00
N ALA A 348 -33.85 22.39 10.16
CA ALA A 348 -34.84 21.34 10.42
C ALA A 348 -34.43 20.45 11.60
N ALA A 349 -33.14 20.19 11.76
CA ALA A 349 -32.57 19.45 12.90
C ALA A 349 -32.51 20.24 14.21
N GLY A 350 -33.02 21.51 14.21
CA GLY A 350 -33.09 22.36 15.40
C GLY A 350 -31.84 23.21 15.68
N TRP A 351 -30.85 23.18 14.81
CA TRP A 351 -29.68 24.05 14.88
C TRP A 351 -30.00 25.42 14.28
N LYS A 352 -30.23 26.43 15.11
CA LYS A 352 -30.61 27.78 14.68
C LYS A 352 -29.44 28.75 14.74
N PRO A 353 -29.35 29.72 13.79
CA PRO A 353 -28.32 30.75 13.84
C PRO A 353 -28.31 31.50 15.16
N GLY A 354 -27.14 31.57 15.81
CA GLY A 354 -26.91 32.42 16.99
C GLY A 354 -26.57 33.86 16.62
N PRO A 355 -26.39 34.76 17.61
CA PRO A 355 -26.12 36.18 17.38
C PRO A 355 -24.85 36.47 16.61
N ASP A 356 -23.87 35.58 16.68
CA ASP A 356 -22.58 35.65 16.00
C ASP A 356 -22.49 34.79 14.73
N GLY A 357 -23.67 34.27 14.28
CA GLY A 357 -23.77 33.43 13.10
C GLY A 357 -23.49 31.94 13.34
N VAL A 358 -22.90 31.55 14.48
CA VAL A 358 -22.74 30.15 14.82
C VAL A 358 -24.03 29.54 15.31
N ARG A 359 -24.41 28.39 14.77
CA ARG A 359 -25.64 27.70 15.11
C ARG A 359 -25.65 27.17 16.54
N VAL A 360 -26.82 27.19 17.15
CA VAL A 360 -27.08 26.73 18.52
C VAL A 360 -28.30 25.82 18.56
N LYS A 361 -28.22 24.72 19.31
CA LYS A 361 -29.28 23.79 19.64
C LYS A 361 -29.21 23.45 21.13
N ASP A 362 -30.31 23.61 21.88
CA ASP A 362 -30.43 23.32 23.31
C ASP A 362 -29.29 24.00 24.15
N GLY A 363 -28.96 25.25 23.81
CA GLY A 363 -27.91 26.02 24.43
C GLY A 363 -26.46 25.63 24.06
N LYS A 364 -26.29 24.59 23.24
CA LYS A 364 -24.98 24.14 22.76
C LYS A 364 -24.66 24.73 21.39
N ARG A 365 -23.45 25.23 21.19
CA ARG A 365 -22.95 25.73 19.90
C ARG A 365 -22.57 24.56 18.99
N LEU A 366 -22.77 24.72 17.68
CA LEU A 366 -22.27 23.78 16.68
C LEU A 366 -20.77 24.03 16.49
N THR A 367 -19.98 23.49 17.38
CA THR A 367 -18.51 23.58 17.36
C THR A 367 -17.95 22.21 16.97
N LEU A 368 -17.07 22.18 15.97
CA LEU A 368 -16.41 20.99 15.45
C LEU A 368 -14.89 21.05 15.73
N ARG A 369 -14.36 20.07 16.42
CA ARG A 369 -12.92 19.87 16.59
C ARG A 369 -12.43 19.01 15.43
N TYR A 370 -11.74 19.64 14.47
CA TYR A 370 -11.24 18.98 13.29
C TYR A 370 -9.79 18.56 13.48
N LEU A 371 -9.54 17.24 13.49
CA LEU A 371 -8.24 16.62 13.71
C LEU A 371 -7.60 16.22 12.36
N TYR A 372 -6.33 16.55 12.17
CA TYR A 372 -5.57 16.13 10.99
C TYR A 372 -4.07 15.97 11.30
N ALA A 373 -3.38 15.12 10.50
CA ALA A 373 -1.94 14.91 10.65
C ALA A 373 -1.14 16.00 9.94
N THR A 374 -0.30 16.74 10.67
CA THR A 374 0.61 17.76 10.10
C THR A 374 1.77 17.16 9.32
N THR A 375 2.05 15.88 9.51
CA THR A 375 3.08 15.09 8.82
C THR A 375 2.70 14.72 7.39
N ARG A 376 1.43 14.92 6.99
CA ARG A 376 0.91 14.57 5.65
C ARG A 376 1.05 15.68 4.60
N GLY A 377 1.75 16.75 4.92
CA GLY A 377 2.09 17.83 4.00
C GLY A 377 1.06 18.97 3.91
N ALA A 378 1.41 20.00 3.14
CA ALA A 378 0.65 21.24 3.06
C ALA A 378 -0.76 21.08 2.47
N GLY A 379 -0.96 20.10 1.58
CA GLY A 379 -2.27 19.83 0.98
C GLY A 379 -3.33 19.44 2.02
N VAL A 380 -2.96 18.64 3.04
CA VAL A 380 -3.89 18.24 4.10
C VAL A 380 -4.23 19.41 5.03
N GLN A 381 -3.26 20.29 5.30
CA GLN A 381 -3.53 21.51 6.06
C GLN A 381 -4.45 22.46 5.28
N ALA A 382 -4.19 22.70 4.00
CA ALA A 382 -5.06 23.53 3.15
C ALA A 382 -6.48 22.95 3.03
N ALA A 383 -6.60 21.62 2.96
CA ALA A 383 -7.90 20.93 3.02
C ALA A 383 -8.64 21.19 4.34
N ALA A 384 -7.92 21.22 5.47
CA ALA A 384 -8.51 21.54 6.77
C ALA A 384 -9.05 22.99 6.82
N GLU A 385 -8.31 23.94 6.27
CA GLU A 385 -8.72 25.36 6.17
C GLU A 385 -9.92 25.54 5.23
N TYR A 386 -9.94 24.83 4.10
CA TYR A 386 -11.07 24.79 3.18
C TYR A 386 -12.34 24.27 3.87
N LEU A 387 -12.26 23.13 4.57
CA LEU A 387 -13.38 22.56 5.33
C LEU A 387 -13.87 23.51 6.41
N ALA A 388 -12.97 24.18 7.14
CA ALA A 388 -13.36 25.17 8.14
C ALA A 388 -14.16 26.34 7.52
N THR A 389 -13.77 26.77 6.31
CA THR A 389 -14.49 27.82 5.57
C THR A 389 -15.85 27.34 5.10
N ALA A 390 -15.95 26.15 4.48
CA ALA A 390 -17.18 25.58 3.96
C ALA A 390 -18.22 25.34 5.09
N TRP A 391 -17.79 24.77 6.20
CA TRP A 391 -18.67 24.53 7.35
C TRP A 391 -19.01 25.82 8.11
N GLY A 392 -18.09 26.79 8.14
CA GLY A 392 -18.34 28.12 8.66
C GLY A 392 -19.48 28.85 7.91
N ALA A 393 -19.53 28.69 6.59
CA ALA A 393 -20.57 29.28 5.75
C ALA A 393 -21.98 28.76 6.07
N ILE A 394 -22.13 27.55 6.61
CA ILE A 394 -23.41 26.99 7.07
C ILE A 394 -23.62 27.15 8.58
N GLY A 395 -22.76 27.90 9.28
CA GLY A 395 -22.90 28.28 10.67
C GLY A 395 -22.27 27.30 11.68
N ALA A 396 -21.31 26.48 11.29
CA ALA A 396 -20.49 25.71 12.22
C ALA A 396 -19.20 26.46 12.60
N GLU A 397 -18.85 26.45 13.87
CA GLU A 397 -17.52 26.91 14.35
C GLU A 397 -16.54 25.74 14.22
N VAL A 398 -15.42 25.91 13.53
CA VAL A 398 -14.42 24.85 13.37
C VAL A 398 -13.13 25.19 14.11
N LYS A 399 -12.69 24.28 14.98
CA LYS A 399 -11.41 24.36 15.69
C LYS A 399 -10.43 23.37 15.07
N LEU A 400 -9.47 23.88 14.31
CA LEU A 400 -8.45 23.08 13.66
C LEU A 400 -7.44 22.58 14.70
N ASN A 401 -7.20 21.26 14.71
CA ASN A 401 -6.27 20.58 15.58
C ASN A 401 -5.28 19.76 14.74
N GLY A 402 -4.19 20.38 14.33
CA GLY A 402 -3.08 19.70 13.65
C GLY A 402 -2.22 18.95 14.64
N ALA A 403 -1.99 17.66 14.39
CA ALA A 403 -1.24 16.77 15.27
C ALA A 403 -0.17 15.97 14.51
N ILE A 404 0.93 15.60 15.17
CA ILE A 404 1.85 14.57 14.67
C ILE A 404 1.21 13.19 14.82
N ASP A 405 1.69 12.19 14.06
CA ASP A 405 1.05 10.87 13.99
C ASP A 405 0.83 10.18 15.35
N THR A 406 1.79 10.30 16.28
CA THR A 406 1.65 9.73 17.64
C THR A 406 0.53 10.39 18.44
N LYS A 407 0.39 11.71 18.33
CA LYS A 407 -0.67 12.47 19.03
C LYS A 407 -2.02 12.26 18.36
N LEU A 408 -2.04 12.13 17.03
CA LEU A 408 -3.25 11.76 16.30
C LEU A 408 -3.75 10.39 16.74
N SER A 409 -2.87 9.38 16.80
CA SER A 409 -3.21 8.04 17.28
C SER A 409 -3.72 8.05 18.72
N GLU A 410 -3.11 8.83 19.63
CA GLU A 410 -3.60 9.01 21.01
C GLU A 410 -4.99 9.64 21.02
N SER A 411 -5.23 10.66 20.17
CA SER A 411 -6.53 11.32 20.07
C SER A 411 -7.61 10.37 19.54
N LEU A 412 -7.29 9.54 18.56
CA LEU A 412 -8.24 8.58 17.99
C LEU A 412 -8.60 7.45 18.95
N ASN A 413 -7.63 6.94 19.69
CA ASN A 413 -7.80 5.68 20.43
C ASN A 413 -7.94 5.85 21.94
N THR A 414 -7.55 7.01 22.51
CA THR A 414 -7.50 7.20 23.97
C THR A 414 -8.31 8.39 24.43
N THR A 415 -7.96 9.61 23.98
CA THR A 415 -8.61 10.83 24.51
C THR A 415 -9.94 11.13 23.85
N GLN A 416 -10.14 10.67 22.61
CA GLN A 416 -11.37 10.87 21.83
C GLN A 416 -11.78 12.36 21.69
N ASP A 417 -10.81 13.30 21.79
CA ASP A 417 -11.08 14.74 21.78
C ASP A 417 -11.05 15.31 20.35
N TRP A 418 -12.02 14.85 19.56
CA TRP A 418 -12.23 15.27 18.16
C TRP A 418 -13.68 15.02 17.75
N ASP A 419 -14.15 15.69 16.69
CA ASP A 419 -15.50 15.52 16.12
C ASP A 419 -15.42 15.09 14.64
N VAL A 420 -14.43 15.58 13.91
CA VAL A 420 -14.12 15.16 12.54
C VAL A 420 -12.63 14.92 12.40
N VAL A 421 -12.23 13.85 11.71
CA VAL A 421 -10.82 13.57 11.45
C VAL A 421 -10.58 13.27 9.97
N TRP A 422 -9.52 13.84 9.40
CA TRP A 422 -8.95 13.42 8.13
C TRP A 422 -7.98 12.26 8.36
N LEU A 423 -8.29 11.10 7.79
CA LEU A 423 -7.46 9.91 7.95
C LEU A 423 -7.35 9.17 6.61
N PRO A 424 -6.17 9.17 5.95
CA PRO A 424 -5.93 8.33 4.78
C PRO A 424 -5.88 6.85 5.19
N ILE A 425 -6.58 6.00 4.44
CA ILE A 425 -6.57 4.55 4.64
C ILE A 425 -6.18 3.88 3.32
N GLY A 426 -5.23 2.94 3.39
CA GLY A 426 -4.83 2.09 2.28
C GLY A 426 -5.06 0.63 2.65
N VAL A 427 -6.18 0.05 2.24
CA VAL A 427 -6.51 -1.36 2.43
C VAL A 427 -6.78 -2.03 1.08
N THR A 428 -6.51 -3.32 1.01
CA THR A 428 -6.69 -4.13 -0.20
C THR A 428 -7.87 -5.09 -0.12
N LEU A 429 -8.43 -5.29 1.09
CA LEU A 429 -9.59 -6.15 1.32
C LEU A 429 -10.66 -5.41 2.14
N PRO A 430 -11.94 -5.53 1.80
CA PRO A 430 -13.03 -4.94 2.59
C PRO A 430 -13.06 -5.40 4.05
N SER A 431 -12.72 -6.66 4.32
CA SER A 431 -12.68 -7.23 5.67
C SER A 431 -11.69 -6.53 6.61
N GLN A 432 -10.64 -5.91 6.09
CA GLN A 432 -9.66 -5.16 6.89
C GLN A 432 -10.26 -3.89 7.52
N LEU A 433 -11.37 -3.40 6.98
CA LEU A 433 -12.06 -2.21 7.48
C LEU A 433 -13.11 -2.53 8.56
N VAL A 434 -13.57 -3.77 8.67
CA VAL A 434 -14.71 -4.15 9.53
C VAL A 434 -14.49 -3.73 10.99
N GLY A 435 -13.30 -3.98 11.53
CA GLY A 435 -12.96 -3.61 12.90
C GLY A 435 -13.00 -2.10 13.16
N PHE A 436 -12.70 -1.28 12.17
CA PHE A 436 -12.74 0.20 12.26
C PHE A 436 -14.15 0.76 12.08
N LEU A 437 -15.00 0.08 11.28
CA LEU A 437 -16.28 0.62 10.85
C LEU A 437 -17.48 0.05 11.61
N SER A 438 -17.33 -1.09 12.32
CA SER A 438 -18.40 -1.74 13.07
C SER A 438 -17.94 -2.51 14.30
N GLY A 439 -16.64 -2.58 14.55
CA GLY A 439 -16.07 -3.25 15.73
C GLY A 439 -16.38 -2.52 17.05
N PRO A 440 -15.91 -3.06 18.18
CA PRO A 440 -16.01 -2.36 19.45
C PRO A 440 -15.38 -0.98 19.41
N ALA A 441 -16.06 0.01 20.02
CA ALA A 441 -15.58 1.37 20.06
C ALA A 441 -14.27 1.50 20.85
N ALA A 442 -13.41 2.46 20.45
CA ALA A 442 -12.22 2.81 21.20
C ALA A 442 -12.58 3.29 22.62
N PRO A 443 -11.75 3.03 23.63
CA PRO A 443 -10.45 2.36 23.60
C PRO A 443 -10.53 0.82 23.65
N LYS A 444 -11.72 0.21 23.64
CA LYS A 444 -11.92 -1.24 23.75
C LYS A 444 -11.71 -2.00 22.45
N GLY A 445 -11.75 -1.28 21.31
CA GLY A 445 -11.56 -1.83 19.97
C GLY A 445 -11.03 -0.77 19.02
N ALA A 446 -11.05 -1.08 17.72
CA ALA A 446 -10.47 -0.24 16.67
C ALA A 446 -11.47 0.79 16.07
N ASN A 447 -12.75 0.74 16.43
CA ASN A 447 -13.76 1.66 15.94
C ASN A 447 -13.63 3.02 16.63
N PHE A 448 -12.63 3.81 16.19
CA PHE A 448 -12.28 5.10 16.77
C PHE A 448 -13.37 6.16 16.58
N ALA A 449 -14.20 6.04 15.55
CA ALA A 449 -15.27 6.97 15.21
C ALA A 449 -16.62 6.61 15.84
N HIS A 450 -16.72 5.53 16.58
CA HIS A 450 -17.94 5.02 17.21
C HIS A 450 -19.08 4.79 16.20
N LEU A 451 -18.74 4.32 14.98
CA LEU A 451 -19.73 4.02 13.96
C LEU A 451 -20.66 2.89 14.41
N SER A 452 -21.96 3.06 14.11
CA SER A 452 -22.99 2.07 14.45
C SER A 452 -24.04 1.99 13.34
N ASN A 453 -23.61 1.59 12.13
CA ASN A 453 -24.47 1.42 10.97
C ASN A 453 -24.99 -0.02 10.91
N LYS A 454 -26.27 -0.23 11.24
CA LYS A 454 -26.89 -1.56 11.27
C LYS A 454 -26.99 -2.21 9.89
N GLN A 455 -27.18 -1.41 8.84
CA GLN A 455 -27.25 -1.92 7.46
C GLN A 455 -25.87 -2.41 7.03
N TYR A 456 -24.81 -1.62 7.27
CA TYR A 456 -23.42 -2.04 7.04
C TYR A 456 -23.14 -3.36 7.75
N GLN A 457 -23.41 -3.44 9.06
CA GLN A 457 -23.14 -4.63 9.86
C GLN A 457 -23.88 -5.87 9.33
N SER A 458 -25.18 -5.76 9.02
CA SER A 458 -25.94 -6.88 8.47
C SER A 458 -25.39 -7.41 7.15
N LEU A 459 -25.03 -6.47 6.23
CA LEU A 459 -24.47 -6.83 4.94
C LEU A 459 -23.08 -7.47 5.04
N VAL A 460 -22.25 -6.96 5.95
CA VAL A 460 -20.92 -7.55 6.26
C VAL A 460 -21.07 -8.94 6.86
N ASP A 461 -22.00 -9.13 7.82
CA ASP A 461 -22.24 -10.43 8.45
C ASP A 461 -22.69 -11.47 7.40
N GLU A 462 -23.55 -11.08 6.46
CA GLU A 462 -23.99 -11.95 5.37
C GLU A 462 -22.86 -12.23 4.35
N ALA A 463 -22.13 -11.19 3.94
CA ALA A 463 -21.03 -11.31 3.01
C ALA A 463 -19.90 -12.22 3.55
N SER A 464 -19.66 -12.16 4.84
CA SER A 464 -18.60 -12.92 5.51
C SER A 464 -18.88 -14.44 5.57
N GLN A 465 -20.11 -14.89 5.29
CA GLN A 465 -20.47 -16.32 5.33
C GLN A 465 -20.11 -17.09 4.06
N VAL A 466 -19.72 -16.39 3.00
CA VAL A 466 -19.43 -16.97 1.69
C VAL A 466 -18.07 -16.53 1.17
N PRO A 467 -17.44 -17.26 0.22
CA PRO A 467 -16.22 -16.81 -0.44
C PRO A 467 -16.38 -15.44 -1.09
N ALA A 468 -15.27 -14.69 -1.23
CA ALA A 468 -15.26 -13.31 -1.71
C ALA A 468 -16.04 -13.12 -3.03
N ALA A 469 -15.83 -13.98 -4.02
CA ALA A 469 -16.48 -13.89 -5.32
C ALA A 469 -18.02 -13.95 -5.24
N GLU A 470 -18.57 -14.67 -4.26
CA GLU A 470 -20.02 -14.79 -4.02
C GLU A 470 -20.56 -13.66 -3.15
N GLY A 471 -19.73 -13.07 -2.32
CA GLY A 471 -20.09 -12.02 -1.36
C GLY A 471 -19.90 -10.59 -1.86
N CYS A 472 -19.28 -10.37 -3.03
CA CYS A 472 -18.88 -9.05 -3.51
C CYS A 472 -20.01 -8.03 -3.58
N ASP A 473 -21.18 -8.41 -4.09
CA ASP A 473 -22.33 -7.48 -4.15
C ASP A 473 -22.72 -6.96 -2.78
N LYS A 474 -22.65 -7.79 -1.74
CA LYS A 474 -22.97 -7.40 -0.36
C LYS A 474 -21.88 -6.52 0.25
N TRP A 475 -20.61 -6.82 -0.03
CA TRP A 475 -19.49 -5.98 0.39
C TRP A 475 -19.60 -4.57 -0.21
N LEU A 476 -19.94 -4.45 -1.51
CA LEU A 476 -20.13 -3.17 -2.18
C LEU A 476 -21.35 -2.42 -1.63
N GLN A 477 -22.49 -3.11 -1.41
CA GLN A 477 -23.68 -2.52 -0.78
C GLN A 477 -23.40 -2.04 0.65
N ALA A 478 -22.63 -2.80 1.43
CA ALA A 478 -22.23 -2.42 2.78
C ALA A 478 -21.45 -1.10 2.76
N GLU A 479 -20.48 -0.99 1.86
CA GLU A 479 -19.68 0.23 1.71
C GLU A 479 -20.55 1.43 1.31
N SER A 480 -21.46 1.27 0.32
CA SER A 480 -22.39 2.32 -0.09
C SER A 480 -23.28 2.79 1.07
N ALA A 481 -23.73 1.88 1.94
CA ALA A 481 -24.55 2.22 3.10
C ALA A 481 -23.86 3.17 4.10
N LEU A 482 -22.54 3.12 4.21
CA LEU A 482 -21.76 4.07 5.03
C LEU A 482 -21.79 5.48 4.44
N PHE A 483 -21.71 5.59 3.12
CA PHE A 483 -21.71 6.87 2.43
C PHE A 483 -23.09 7.52 2.44
N GLU A 484 -24.15 6.74 2.20
CA GLU A 484 -25.55 7.20 2.26
C GLU A 484 -25.93 7.72 3.65
N ALA A 485 -25.39 7.10 4.70
CA ALA A 485 -25.58 7.54 6.08
C ALA A 485 -24.68 8.72 6.46
N ALA A 486 -23.75 9.12 5.59
CA ALA A 486 -22.67 10.05 5.89
C ALA A 486 -21.91 9.65 7.17
N ASP A 487 -21.61 8.37 7.33
CA ASP A 487 -20.81 7.89 8.45
C ASP A 487 -19.34 8.26 8.29
N MET A 488 -18.90 8.29 7.05
CA MET A 488 -17.61 8.79 6.58
C MET A 488 -17.76 9.30 5.14
N VAL A 489 -16.77 10.05 4.66
CA VAL A 489 -16.80 10.65 3.33
C VAL A 489 -15.49 10.38 2.60
N PRO A 490 -15.51 9.57 1.53
CA PRO A 490 -14.35 9.40 0.65
C PRO A 490 -14.18 10.67 -0.18
N VAL A 491 -12.95 11.16 -0.29
CA VAL A 491 -12.66 12.44 -0.97
C VAL A 491 -11.73 12.24 -2.15
N VAL A 492 -10.64 11.52 -1.97
CA VAL A 492 -9.58 11.43 -2.98
C VAL A 492 -8.82 10.11 -2.87
N GLU A 493 -8.62 9.47 -4.00
CA GLU A 493 -7.63 8.41 -4.13
C GLU A 493 -6.27 9.06 -4.40
N THR A 494 -5.34 8.93 -3.46
CA THR A 494 -3.98 9.44 -3.61
C THR A 494 -3.14 8.45 -4.42
N THR A 495 -2.28 8.97 -5.27
CA THR A 495 -1.46 8.17 -6.17
C THR A 495 0.01 8.48 -6.01
N VAL A 496 0.88 7.53 -6.35
CA VAL A 496 2.31 7.73 -6.53
C VAL A 496 2.69 7.60 -7.99
N LEU A 497 3.83 8.15 -8.32
CA LEU A 497 4.47 7.95 -9.62
C LEU A 497 5.58 6.91 -9.47
N GLU A 498 5.39 5.75 -10.10
CA GLU A 498 6.49 4.82 -10.37
C GLU A 498 7.18 5.29 -11.64
N ALA A 499 8.44 5.67 -11.54
CA ALA A 499 9.21 6.21 -12.66
C ALA A 499 10.43 5.32 -12.95
N ALA A 500 10.66 5.02 -14.24
CA ALA A 500 11.81 4.24 -14.67
C ALA A 500 12.59 4.93 -15.79
N LYS A 501 13.93 4.74 -15.79
CA LYS A 501 14.84 5.19 -16.86
C LYS A 501 15.88 4.12 -17.17
N GLY A 502 16.04 3.79 -18.47
CA GLY A 502 16.92 2.71 -18.91
C GLY A 502 16.46 1.32 -18.44
N ALA A 503 15.21 1.22 -17.97
CA ALA A 503 14.60 -0.02 -17.55
C ALA A 503 13.07 0.06 -17.64
N THR A 504 12.42 -1.11 -17.56
CA THR A 504 10.99 -1.26 -17.30
C THR A 504 10.77 -2.25 -16.16
N TYR A 505 9.73 -2.03 -15.37
CA TYR A 505 9.29 -2.93 -14.31
C TYR A 505 7.82 -2.67 -13.98
N GLU A 506 7.19 -3.66 -13.37
CA GLU A 506 5.83 -3.55 -12.86
C GLU A 506 5.84 -3.74 -11.34
N MET A 507 4.97 -2.99 -10.67
CA MET A 507 4.67 -3.17 -9.26
C MET A 507 3.17 -3.35 -9.06
N VAL A 508 2.80 -4.29 -8.21
CA VAL A 508 1.42 -4.52 -7.82
C VAL A 508 1.35 -4.46 -6.30
N ALA A 509 0.48 -3.61 -5.77
CA ALA A 509 0.35 -3.38 -4.32
C ALA A 509 1.70 -3.07 -3.62
N GLY A 510 2.59 -2.32 -4.27
CA GLY A 510 3.90 -1.94 -3.73
C GLY A 510 4.98 -3.03 -3.80
N MET A 511 4.71 -4.17 -4.41
CA MET A 511 5.64 -5.29 -4.59
C MET A 511 6.07 -5.41 -6.05
N PHE A 512 7.34 -5.76 -6.29
CA PHE A 512 7.81 -6.04 -7.63
C PHE A 512 7.14 -7.30 -8.21
N VAL A 513 6.65 -7.19 -9.45
CA VAL A 513 6.48 -8.35 -10.31
C VAL A 513 7.87 -8.70 -10.84
N THR A 514 8.62 -9.51 -10.09
CA THR A 514 10.07 -9.69 -10.24
C THR A 514 10.49 -10.15 -11.64
N THR A 515 9.63 -10.90 -12.31
CA THR A 515 9.81 -11.37 -13.69
C THR A 515 9.50 -10.32 -14.76
N SER A 516 9.06 -9.11 -14.39
CA SER A 516 8.84 -7.99 -15.30
C SER A 516 10.04 -7.05 -15.44
N ILE A 517 11.01 -7.15 -14.53
CA ILE A 517 12.18 -6.24 -14.52
C ILE A 517 13.04 -6.49 -15.76
N ARG A 518 13.23 -5.44 -16.58
CA ARG A 518 14.05 -5.46 -17.80
C ARG A 518 14.93 -4.22 -17.86
N LEU A 519 16.16 -4.40 -18.30
CA LEU A 519 16.99 -3.26 -18.73
C LEU A 519 16.69 -2.99 -20.20
N THR A 520 16.37 -1.74 -20.52
CA THR A 520 16.24 -1.29 -21.91
C THR A 520 17.61 -0.83 -22.39
N GLN A 521 18.06 -1.31 -23.55
CA GLN A 521 19.27 -0.76 -24.17
C GLN A 521 19.04 0.73 -24.39
N GLY A 522 19.99 1.56 -23.94
CA GLY A 522 19.87 3.01 -24.10
C GLY A 522 19.64 3.36 -25.56
N ALA A 523 18.57 4.08 -25.83
CA ALA A 523 18.54 4.94 -26.99
C ALA A 523 19.59 6.04 -26.72
N GLU A 524 20.73 5.96 -27.41
CA GLU A 524 21.72 7.02 -27.47
C GLU A 524 21.09 8.33 -27.97
#